data_88d139230f0e84737343a19ec3c8e55f
#
_entry.id   88d139230f0e84737343a19ec3c8e55f
#
_cell.length_a   1.000
_cell.length_b   1.000
_cell.length_c   1.000
_cell.angle_alpha   90.00
_cell.angle_beta   90.00
_cell.angle_gamma   90.00
#
_symmetry.space_group_name_H-M   'P 1'
#
loop_
_entity.id
_entity.type
_entity.pdbx_description
1 polymer ?
#
loop_
_entity_poly.entity_id
_entity_poly.type
_entity_poly.pdbx_seq_one_letter_code
_entity_poly.pdbx_strand_id
1 'polypeptide(L)'
;AEERGFIVVFPESACYQQKPGGICNIPLWNGSYQGKDFDDTGFILKMIADVKSRYSIDNSRVYACGQSSGGMMTSALGLAVSKEFAAVACSSALIDPEREVPQPEAIDPAMPYLFLFGENDWLVAGRDGGELEFGCNSDIAKFVRRMMELYHLNPKPMEYSSGEIHFYVYCNEQKIPMLTVGRVSGMSHAIYPRESWIMYDEFMSKFSRREDGTLLYMGEEVH
;
A
#
# COMPACT_ATOMS: atom_id res chain seq x y z
N ALA A 1 -8.38 -14.18 10.13
CA ALA A 1 -7.10 -14.23 10.89
C ALA A 1 -6.88 -15.61 11.49
N GLU A 2 -7.79 -16.08 12.36
CA GLU A 2 -7.62 -17.34 13.10
C GLU A 2 -7.42 -18.56 12.17
N GLU A 3 -8.27 -18.73 11.17
CA GLU A 3 -8.16 -19.85 10.20
C GLU A 3 -6.85 -19.86 9.42
N ARG A 4 -6.17 -18.73 9.31
CA ARG A 4 -4.91 -18.55 8.57
C ARG A 4 -3.69 -18.38 9.46
N GLY A 5 -3.88 -18.44 10.78
CA GLY A 5 -2.81 -18.38 11.76
C GLY A 5 -2.03 -17.08 11.80
N PHE A 6 -2.69 -15.91 11.58
CA PHE A 6 -2.03 -14.62 11.74
C PHE A 6 -2.73 -13.72 12.77
N ILE A 7 -1.98 -12.79 13.34
CA ILE A 7 -2.47 -11.75 14.24
C ILE A 7 -2.80 -10.50 13.42
N VAL A 8 -3.97 -9.90 13.66
CA VAL A 8 -4.34 -8.59 13.11
C VAL A 8 -4.30 -7.57 14.21
N VAL A 9 -3.68 -6.45 13.93
CA VAL A 9 -3.66 -5.28 14.82
C VAL A 9 -4.35 -4.12 14.11
N PHE A 10 -5.28 -3.47 14.81
CA PHE A 10 -6.03 -2.30 14.32
C PHE A 10 -5.59 -1.06 15.11
N PRO A 11 -4.53 -0.39 14.68
CA PRO A 11 -4.11 0.84 15.35
C PRO A 11 -5.08 1.98 15.04
N GLU A 12 -5.28 2.85 16.02
CA GLU A 12 -6.09 4.05 15.88
C GLU A 12 -5.19 5.28 15.80
N SER A 13 -5.45 6.15 14.82
CA SER A 13 -4.70 7.39 14.64
C SER A 13 -5.14 8.46 15.67
N ALA A 14 -4.27 9.43 15.91
CA ALA A 14 -4.60 10.58 16.73
C ALA A 14 -5.70 11.44 16.07
N CYS A 15 -6.49 12.13 16.89
CA CYS A 15 -7.50 13.07 16.40
C CYS A 15 -6.83 14.41 16.00
N TYR A 16 -7.00 14.84 14.76
CA TYR A 16 -6.51 16.12 14.28
C TYR A 16 -7.55 17.22 14.47
N GLN A 17 -7.20 18.27 15.22
CA GLN A 17 -7.96 19.52 15.22
C GLN A 17 -7.42 20.43 14.11
N GLN A 18 -8.08 20.46 12.96
CA GLN A 18 -7.62 21.26 11.81
C GLN A 18 -7.78 22.78 11.97
N LYS A 19 -8.65 23.30 12.86
CA LYS A 19 -8.83 24.75 13.12
C LYS A 19 -9.47 24.99 14.50
N PRO A 20 -9.17 26.14 15.16
CA PRO A 20 -9.92 26.59 16.32
C PRO A 20 -11.41 26.73 15.96
N GLY A 21 -12.27 25.99 16.64
CA GLY A 21 -13.72 25.99 16.41
C GLY A 21 -14.22 25.03 15.32
N GLY A 22 -13.33 24.27 14.66
CA GLY A 22 -13.72 23.20 13.74
C GLY A 22 -14.04 21.91 14.51
N ILE A 23 -15.18 21.29 14.21
CA ILE A 23 -15.51 19.94 14.70
C ILE A 23 -14.67 18.97 13.85
N CYS A 24 -13.48 18.63 14.31
CA CYS A 24 -12.72 17.51 13.74
C CYS A 24 -12.77 16.35 14.73
N ASN A 25 -13.71 15.46 14.52
CA ASN A 25 -13.81 14.20 15.25
C ASN A 25 -13.40 13.01 14.38
N ILE A 26 -12.70 13.24 13.28
CA ILE A 26 -12.26 12.19 12.39
C ILE A 26 -10.77 11.95 12.69
N PRO A 27 -10.41 10.81 13.26
CA PRO A 27 -9.01 10.44 13.41
C PRO A 27 -8.39 10.24 12.03
N LEU A 28 -7.27 10.93 11.77
CA LEU A 28 -6.53 10.87 10.50
C LEU A 28 -5.07 10.55 10.79
N TRP A 29 -4.48 9.72 9.95
CA TRP A 29 -3.06 9.44 9.97
C TRP A 29 -2.24 10.59 9.39
N ASN A 30 -1.08 10.84 10.00
CA ASN A 30 -0.15 11.89 9.56
C ASN A 30 0.62 11.54 8.27
N GLY A 31 0.47 10.34 7.76
CA GLY A 31 1.20 9.83 6.59
C GLY A 31 1.01 10.63 5.31
N SER A 32 -0.03 11.46 5.22
CA SER A 32 -0.37 12.21 4.01
C SER A 32 -0.53 13.71 4.21
N TYR A 33 -0.71 14.14 5.43
CA TYR A 33 -0.87 15.54 5.76
C TYR A 33 0.29 15.94 6.65
N GLN A 34 1.24 16.66 6.13
CA GLN A 34 2.47 17.15 6.77
C GLN A 34 2.24 17.94 8.09
N GLY A 35 1.41 17.43 8.97
CA GLY A 35 1.29 17.88 10.33
C GLY A 35 2.45 17.27 11.12
N LYS A 36 3.35 18.10 11.61
CA LYS A 36 4.57 17.69 12.29
C LYS A 36 4.38 17.23 13.75
N ASP A 37 3.12 17.13 14.20
CA ASP A 37 2.84 17.02 15.63
C ASP A 37 2.82 15.59 16.17
N PHE A 38 2.74 14.58 15.27
CA PHE A 38 2.67 13.17 15.67
C PHE A 38 3.58 12.30 14.81
N ASP A 39 4.37 11.44 15.45
CA ASP A 39 5.20 10.43 14.81
C ASP A 39 4.41 9.12 14.68
N ASP A 40 3.49 9.07 13.73
CA ASP A 40 2.68 7.88 13.48
C ASP A 40 3.53 6.70 13.01
N THR A 41 4.58 6.94 12.23
CA THR A 41 5.53 5.89 11.81
C THR A 41 6.22 5.27 13.02
N GLY A 42 6.79 6.09 13.92
CA GLY A 42 7.40 5.61 15.14
C GLY A 42 6.40 4.90 16.08
N PHE A 43 5.14 5.36 16.12
CA PHE A 43 4.08 4.66 16.86
C PHE A 43 3.85 3.26 16.30
N ILE A 44 3.69 3.11 14.99
CA ILE A 44 3.48 1.80 14.33
C ILE A 44 4.68 0.88 14.56
N LEU A 45 5.91 1.38 14.43
CA LEU A 45 7.11 0.58 14.68
C LEU A 45 7.19 0.08 16.13
N LYS A 46 6.86 0.93 17.09
CA LYS A 46 6.81 0.53 18.53
C LYS A 46 5.72 -0.51 18.78
N MET A 47 4.55 -0.36 18.15
CA MET A 47 3.47 -1.32 18.25
C MET A 47 3.90 -2.70 17.67
N ILE A 48 4.55 -2.74 16.50
CA ILE A 48 5.09 -3.96 15.92
C ILE A 48 6.08 -4.63 16.88
N ALA A 49 7.00 -3.86 17.44
CA ALA A 49 7.99 -4.35 18.40
C ALA A 49 7.33 -4.93 19.68
N ASP A 50 6.30 -4.26 20.21
CA ASP A 50 5.54 -4.73 21.35
C ASP A 50 4.82 -6.05 21.07
N VAL A 51 4.16 -6.19 19.92
CA VAL A 51 3.51 -7.45 19.51
C VAL A 51 4.53 -8.57 19.35
N LYS A 52 5.66 -8.31 18.68
CA LYS A 52 6.77 -9.28 18.53
C LYS A 52 7.33 -9.73 19.89
N SER A 53 7.33 -8.85 20.89
CA SER A 53 7.82 -9.19 22.25
C SER A 53 6.87 -10.10 23.03
N ARG A 54 5.59 -10.09 22.72
CA ARG A 54 4.55 -10.83 23.45
C ARG A 54 4.12 -12.14 22.78
N TYR A 55 4.31 -12.25 21.47
CA TYR A 55 3.82 -13.35 20.67
C TYR A 55 4.93 -13.93 19.82
N SER A 56 4.84 -15.24 19.54
CA SER A 56 5.73 -15.89 18.57
C SER A 56 5.31 -15.48 17.15
N ILE A 57 6.02 -14.50 16.59
CA ILE A 57 5.73 -13.93 15.27
C ILE A 57 6.81 -14.38 14.28
N ASP A 58 6.40 -14.75 13.08
CA ASP A 58 7.29 -14.88 11.93
C ASP A 58 7.69 -13.47 11.46
N ASN A 59 8.90 -13.03 11.84
CA ASN A 59 9.42 -11.71 11.52
C ASN A 59 9.53 -11.45 10.02
N SER A 60 9.62 -12.50 9.20
CA SER A 60 9.69 -12.39 7.75
C SER A 60 8.34 -12.06 7.09
N ARG A 61 7.24 -12.14 7.83
CA ARG A 61 5.85 -12.05 7.33
C ARG A 61 5.04 -10.96 8.03
N VAL A 62 5.58 -9.76 8.06
CA VAL A 62 4.90 -8.56 8.56
C VAL A 62 4.36 -7.78 7.37
N TYR A 63 3.08 -7.42 7.43
CA TYR A 63 2.37 -6.73 6.35
C TYR A 63 1.62 -5.51 6.89
N ALA A 64 1.40 -4.52 6.03
CA ALA A 64 0.50 -3.43 6.33
C ALA A 64 -0.59 -3.32 5.26
N CYS A 65 -1.81 -3.02 5.69
CA CYS A 65 -2.90 -2.70 4.77
C CYS A 65 -3.82 -1.63 5.37
N GLY A 66 -4.51 -0.91 4.50
CA GLY A 66 -5.44 0.12 4.93
C GLY A 66 -6.26 0.72 3.80
N GLN A 67 -7.32 1.43 4.18
CA GLN A 67 -8.23 2.10 3.25
C GLN A 67 -8.24 3.61 3.54
N SER A 68 -8.38 4.44 2.50
CA SER A 68 -8.44 5.91 2.59
C SER A 68 -7.23 6.45 3.38
N SER A 69 -7.40 7.20 4.44
CA SER A 69 -6.29 7.71 5.24
C SER A 69 -5.40 6.58 5.81
N GLY A 70 -5.96 5.42 6.15
CA GLY A 70 -5.20 4.22 6.51
C GLY A 70 -4.38 3.66 5.33
N GLY A 71 -4.90 3.74 4.11
CA GLY A 71 -4.17 3.39 2.90
C GLY A 71 -3.01 4.34 2.61
N MET A 72 -3.20 5.64 2.84
CA MET A 72 -2.12 6.65 2.75
C MET A 72 -1.01 6.35 3.77
N MET A 73 -1.38 6.02 5.02
CA MET A 73 -0.39 5.62 6.04
C MET A 73 0.32 4.33 5.65
N THR A 74 -0.40 3.33 5.14
CA THR A 74 0.19 2.09 4.62
C THR A 74 1.21 2.36 3.52
N SER A 75 0.89 3.25 2.59
CA SER A 75 1.79 3.66 1.52
C SER A 75 3.03 4.37 2.07
N ALA A 76 2.87 5.28 3.01
CA ALA A 76 3.97 5.96 3.65
C ALA A 76 4.91 4.99 4.39
N LEU A 77 4.35 4.01 5.11
CA LEU A 77 5.14 2.96 5.78
C LEU A 77 5.94 2.12 4.77
N GLY A 78 5.30 1.68 3.67
CA GLY A 78 5.96 0.89 2.63
C GLY A 78 7.13 1.62 1.96
N LEU A 79 7.09 2.93 1.90
CA LEU A 79 8.14 3.76 1.30
C LEU A 79 9.20 4.21 2.32
N ALA A 80 8.78 4.59 3.52
CA ALA A 80 9.69 5.15 4.52
C ALA A 80 10.45 4.09 5.33
N VAL A 81 9.82 2.93 5.58
CA VAL A 81 10.35 1.86 6.45
C VAL A 81 10.17 0.48 5.80
N SER A 82 10.52 0.39 4.53
CA SER A 82 10.34 -0.81 3.68
C SER A 82 10.92 -2.10 4.27
N LYS A 83 11.97 -2.00 5.07
CA LYS A 83 12.63 -3.17 5.71
C LYS A 83 11.74 -3.89 6.73
N GLU A 84 10.76 -3.19 7.30
CA GLU A 84 9.88 -3.75 8.33
C GLU A 84 8.73 -4.58 7.76
N PHE A 85 8.46 -4.48 6.45
CA PHE A 85 7.31 -5.13 5.82
C PHE A 85 7.73 -6.01 4.65
N ALA A 86 7.05 -7.13 4.48
CA ALA A 86 7.24 -8.02 3.32
C ALA A 86 6.44 -7.53 2.10
N ALA A 87 5.27 -6.97 2.31
CA ALA A 87 4.43 -6.36 1.28
C ALA A 87 3.42 -5.40 1.92
N VAL A 88 2.90 -4.46 1.13
CA VAL A 88 1.83 -3.55 1.56
C VAL A 88 0.66 -3.58 0.58
N ALA A 89 -0.55 -3.33 1.11
CA ALA A 89 -1.76 -3.26 0.29
C ALA A 89 -2.66 -2.12 0.75
N CYS A 90 -3.09 -1.27 -0.17
CA CYS A 90 -3.97 -0.16 0.15
C CYS A 90 -5.13 -0.06 -0.81
N SER A 91 -6.23 0.50 -0.31
CA SER A 91 -7.41 0.78 -1.11
C SER A 91 -7.89 2.22 -0.93
N SER A 92 -8.46 2.76 -2.00
CA SER A 92 -9.04 4.10 -2.04
C SER A 92 -8.11 5.18 -1.46
N ALA A 93 -6.80 5.06 -1.72
CA ALA A 93 -5.79 6.00 -1.24
C ALA A 93 -4.65 6.15 -2.25
N LEU A 94 -4.27 7.37 -2.53
CA LEU A 94 -3.07 7.70 -3.30
C LEU A 94 -2.14 8.52 -2.45
N ILE A 95 -0.85 8.28 -2.63
CA ILE A 95 0.20 9.19 -2.24
C ILE A 95 0.54 10.07 -3.44
N ASP A 96 0.87 11.33 -3.18
CA ASP A 96 1.43 12.20 -4.21
C ASP A 96 2.83 11.68 -4.59
N PRO A 97 3.00 11.14 -5.80
CA PRO A 97 4.27 10.51 -6.18
C PRO A 97 5.43 11.51 -6.32
N GLU A 98 5.14 12.79 -6.48
CA GLU A 98 6.17 13.83 -6.60
C GLU A 98 6.64 14.34 -5.24
N ARG A 99 5.78 14.28 -4.22
CA ARG A 99 6.04 14.84 -2.89
C ARG A 99 6.41 13.79 -1.85
N GLU A 100 5.85 12.60 -1.96
CA GLU A 100 5.84 11.60 -0.89
C GLU A 100 6.63 10.33 -1.24
N VAL A 101 6.94 10.11 -2.52
CA VAL A 101 7.83 9.01 -2.91
C VAL A 101 9.27 9.48 -2.70
N PRO A 102 10.04 8.82 -1.81
CA PRO A 102 11.45 9.15 -1.61
C PRO A 102 12.24 9.09 -2.91
N GLN A 103 13.39 9.77 -2.95
CA GLN A 103 14.32 9.60 -4.06
C GLN A 103 14.76 8.12 -4.16
N PRO A 104 15.09 7.63 -5.38
CA PRO A 104 15.39 6.21 -5.61
C PRO A 104 16.40 5.61 -4.63
N GLU A 105 17.38 6.40 -4.22
CA GLU A 105 18.43 5.99 -3.29
C GLU A 105 17.93 5.72 -1.86
N ALA A 106 16.73 6.18 -1.53
CA ALA A 106 16.15 6.04 -0.20
C ALA A 106 15.22 4.82 -0.06
N ILE A 107 14.83 4.18 -1.18
CA ILE A 107 13.95 3.00 -1.17
C ILE A 107 14.79 1.75 -1.44
N ASP A 108 15.44 1.27 -0.40
CA ASP A 108 16.10 -0.02 -0.40
C ASP A 108 15.68 -0.80 0.86
N PRO A 109 15.10 -1.96 0.73
CA PRO A 109 14.76 -2.74 -0.46
C PRO A 109 13.41 -2.38 -1.10
N ALA A 110 13.20 -2.79 -2.35
CA ALA A 110 11.93 -2.62 -3.07
C ALA A 110 10.74 -3.23 -2.30
N MET A 111 9.58 -2.55 -2.32
CA MET A 111 8.37 -2.94 -1.62
C MET A 111 7.31 -3.44 -2.61
N PRO A 112 6.85 -4.70 -2.50
CA PRO A 112 5.67 -5.14 -3.25
C PRO A 112 4.42 -4.38 -2.83
N TYR A 113 3.66 -3.91 -3.80
CA TYR A 113 2.58 -2.97 -3.59
C TYR A 113 1.30 -3.40 -4.31
N LEU A 114 0.21 -3.55 -3.57
CA LEU A 114 -1.13 -3.69 -4.14
C LEU A 114 -1.93 -2.41 -3.88
N PHE A 115 -2.55 -1.89 -4.93
CA PHE A 115 -3.43 -0.75 -4.84
C PHE A 115 -4.78 -1.06 -5.48
N LEU A 116 -5.88 -0.92 -4.70
CA LEU A 116 -7.25 -1.06 -5.18
C LEU A 116 -7.97 0.29 -5.14
N PHE A 117 -8.77 0.59 -6.15
CA PHE A 117 -9.59 1.79 -6.16
C PHE A 117 -10.87 1.62 -6.96
N GLY A 118 -11.87 2.41 -6.60
CA GLY A 118 -13.13 2.46 -7.33
C GLY A 118 -13.06 3.35 -8.56
N GLU A 119 -13.62 2.91 -9.67
CA GLU A 119 -13.71 3.71 -10.90
C GLU A 119 -14.40 5.07 -10.68
N ASN A 120 -15.41 5.09 -9.78
CA ASN A 120 -16.16 6.28 -9.43
C ASN A 120 -15.66 6.95 -8.12
N ASP A 121 -14.50 6.56 -7.62
CA ASP A 121 -13.85 7.20 -6.49
C ASP A 121 -13.15 8.49 -6.95
N TRP A 122 -13.90 9.59 -6.98
CA TRP A 122 -13.41 10.88 -7.45
C TRP A 122 -12.24 11.46 -6.64
N LEU A 123 -12.05 11.00 -5.40
CA LEU A 123 -10.91 11.41 -4.56
C LEU A 123 -9.58 10.80 -5.04
N VAL A 124 -9.66 9.64 -5.68
CA VAL A 124 -8.50 8.83 -6.10
C VAL A 124 -8.42 8.76 -7.63
N ALA A 125 -9.50 8.35 -8.26
CA ALA A 125 -9.56 8.18 -9.71
C ALA A 125 -9.68 9.51 -10.48
N GLY A 126 -10.06 10.59 -9.80
CA GLY A 126 -10.34 11.85 -10.45
C GLY A 126 -11.60 11.77 -11.31
N ARG A 127 -11.72 12.71 -12.26
CA ARG A 127 -12.89 12.79 -13.16
C ARG A 127 -12.81 11.85 -14.36
N ASP A 128 -11.64 11.34 -14.65
CA ASP A 128 -11.33 10.44 -15.77
C ASP A 128 -11.41 8.95 -15.39
N GLY A 129 -11.91 8.64 -14.19
CA GLY A 129 -12.09 7.26 -13.73
C GLY A 129 -10.77 6.52 -13.48
N GLY A 130 -9.66 7.24 -13.30
CA GLY A 130 -8.35 6.65 -12.99
C GLY A 130 -7.77 5.84 -14.14
N GLU A 131 -7.86 6.36 -15.36
CA GLU A 131 -7.23 5.75 -16.53
C GLU A 131 -5.72 5.60 -16.33
N LEU A 132 -5.20 4.43 -16.72
CA LEU A 132 -3.79 4.06 -16.60
C LEU A 132 -3.06 4.04 -17.95
N GLU A 133 -3.74 4.43 -19.02
CA GLU A 133 -3.16 4.43 -20.36
C GLU A 133 -1.89 5.29 -20.47
N PHE A 134 -0.99 4.85 -21.31
CA PHE A 134 0.26 5.57 -21.58
C PHE A 134 -0.05 6.99 -22.06
N GLY A 135 0.48 7.98 -21.32
CA GLY A 135 0.23 9.40 -21.59
C GLY A 135 -0.93 10.01 -20.79
N CYS A 136 -1.71 9.22 -20.06
CA CYS A 136 -2.70 9.74 -19.11
C CYS A 136 -2.02 10.52 -17.98
N ASN A 137 -2.60 11.65 -17.57
CA ASN A 137 -2.10 12.52 -16.49
C ASN A 137 -2.88 12.35 -15.17
N SER A 138 -3.66 11.28 -15.01
CA SER A 138 -4.28 10.97 -13.72
C SER A 138 -3.21 10.80 -12.63
N ASP A 139 -3.56 11.07 -11.39
CA ASP A 139 -2.61 10.92 -10.28
C ASP A 139 -2.22 9.44 -10.09
N ILE A 140 -3.13 8.51 -10.42
CA ILE A 140 -2.83 7.08 -10.45
C ILE A 140 -1.77 6.76 -11.52
N ALA A 141 -1.94 7.28 -12.73
CA ALA A 141 -0.97 7.05 -13.80
C ALA A 141 0.42 7.65 -13.47
N LYS A 142 0.47 8.80 -12.81
CA LYS A 142 1.73 9.38 -12.31
C LYS A 142 2.37 8.49 -11.25
N PHE A 143 1.58 8.02 -10.28
CA PHE A 143 2.05 7.09 -9.25
C PHE A 143 2.61 5.82 -9.87
N VAL A 144 1.88 5.18 -10.78
CA VAL A 144 2.31 3.96 -11.46
C VAL A 144 3.62 4.18 -12.22
N ARG A 145 3.73 5.26 -13.00
CA ARG A 145 5.00 5.60 -13.71
C ARG A 145 6.17 5.77 -12.74
N ARG A 146 5.94 6.47 -11.63
CA ARG A 146 6.99 6.66 -10.62
C ARG A 146 7.44 5.34 -10.00
N MET A 147 6.51 4.45 -9.67
CA MET A 147 6.84 3.12 -9.14
C MET A 147 7.55 2.25 -10.18
N MET A 148 7.16 2.32 -11.45
CA MET A 148 7.86 1.62 -12.53
C MET A 148 9.32 2.07 -12.65
N GLU A 149 9.58 3.38 -12.58
CA GLU A 149 10.94 3.93 -12.61
C GLU A 149 11.77 3.47 -11.42
N LEU A 150 11.21 3.57 -10.20
CA LEU A 150 11.89 3.21 -8.94
C LEU A 150 12.28 1.73 -8.86
N TYR A 151 11.44 0.86 -9.38
CA TYR A 151 11.62 -0.60 -9.27
C TYR A 151 12.02 -1.25 -10.58
N HIS A 152 12.35 -0.47 -11.61
CA HIS A 152 12.71 -0.95 -12.94
C HIS A 152 11.70 -1.96 -13.51
N LEU A 153 10.39 -1.67 -13.34
CA LEU A 153 9.34 -2.58 -13.75
C LEU A 153 9.11 -2.53 -15.26
N ASN A 154 8.62 -3.65 -15.81
CA ASN A 154 8.19 -3.69 -17.19
C ASN A 154 7.04 -2.69 -17.40
N PRO A 155 7.16 -1.74 -18.36
CA PRO A 155 6.12 -0.73 -18.59
C PRO A 155 4.82 -1.30 -19.16
N LYS A 156 4.84 -2.50 -19.70
CA LYS A 156 3.65 -3.18 -20.19
C LYS A 156 3.12 -4.12 -19.10
N PRO A 157 1.96 -3.80 -18.47
CA PRO A 157 1.37 -4.67 -17.48
C PRO A 157 0.86 -5.97 -18.07
N MET A 158 0.78 -7.01 -17.27
CA MET A 158 -0.15 -8.11 -17.51
C MET A 158 -1.52 -7.68 -17.03
N GLU A 159 -2.56 -7.95 -17.83
CA GLU A 159 -3.92 -7.51 -17.53
C GLU A 159 -4.85 -8.72 -17.43
N TYR A 160 -5.74 -8.70 -16.43
CA TYR A 160 -6.82 -9.65 -16.30
C TYR A 160 -7.98 -9.07 -15.49
N SER A 161 -9.18 -9.67 -15.63
CA SER A 161 -10.33 -9.29 -14.81
C SER A 161 -10.75 -10.44 -13.90
N SER A 162 -11.21 -10.09 -12.70
CA SER A 162 -11.80 -11.01 -11.73
C SER A 162 -13.03 -10.34 -11.09
N GLY A 163 -14.22 -10.79 -11.47
CA GLY A 163 -15.46 -10.10 -11.11
C GLY A 163 -15.49 -8.68 -11.68
N GLU A 164 -15.78 -7.73 -10.83
CA GLU A 164 -15.83 -6.31 -11.18
C GLU A 164 -14.45 -5.62 -11.18
N ILE A 165 -13.36 -6.35 -10.89
CA ILE A 165 -12.03 -5.77 -10.81
C ILE A 165 -11.24 -6.06 -12.08
N HIS A 166 -10.70 -5.01 -12.67
CA HIS A 166 -9.68 -5.10 -13.70
C HIS A 166 -8.31 -4.83 -13.09
N PHE A 167 -7.40 -5.80 -13.23
CA PHE A 167 -6.05 -5.75 -12.66
C PHE A 167 -5.01 -5.41 -13.73
N TYR A 168 -4.10 -4.52 -13.36
CA TYR A 168 -2.87 -4.17 -14.07
C TYR A 168 -1.69 -4.60 -13.20
N VAL A 169 -0.92 -5.57 -13.67
CA VAL A 169 0.18 -6.20 -12.91
C VAL A 169 1.51 -5.86 -13.56
N TYR A 170 2.29 -5.04 -12.88
CA TYR A 170 3.63 -4.63 -13.32
C TYR A 170 4.68 -5.49 -12.63
N CYS A 171 5.47 -6.16 -13.43
CA CYS A 171 6.48 -7.13 -12.96
C CYS A 171 7.90 -6.60 -13.15
N ASN A 172 8.82 -7.07 -12.30
CA ASN A 172 10.25 -6.94 -12.54
C ASN A 172 10.74 -7.91 -13.64
N GLU A 173 12.05 -7.95 -13.90
CA GLU A 173 12.66 -8.82 -14.91
C GLU A 173 12.45 -10.32 -14.62
N GLN A 174 12.33 -10.70 -13.34
CA GLN A 174 12.02 -12.08 -12.91
C GLN A 174 10.53 -12.45 -13.06
N LYS A 175 9.70 -11.55 -13.62
CA LYS A 175 8.25 -11.69 -13.74
C LYS A 175 7.51 -11.76 -12.39
N ILE A 176 8.09 -11.18 -11.35
CA ILE A 176 7.47 -11.08 -10.03
C ILE A 176 6.58 -9.83 -9.99
N PRO A 177 5.32 -9.93 -9.50
CA PRO A 177 4.36 -8.83 -9.47
C PRO A 177 4.71 -7.83 -8.36
N MET A 178 5.54 -6.84 -8.66
CA MET A 178 5.98 -5.84 -7.69
C MET A 178 4.97 -4.72 -7.47
N LEU A 179 4.17 -4.39 -8.50
CA LEU A 179 3.09 -3.42 -8.40
C LEU A 179 1.83 -4.01 -9.05
N THR A 180 0.77 -4.15 -8.28
CA THR A 180 -0.54 -4.58 -8.76
C THR A 180 -1.55 -3.46 -8.51
N VAL A 181 -2.25 -3.03 -9.56
CA VAL A 181 -3.30 -2.02 -9.49
C VAL A 181 -4.62 -2.66 -9.89
N GLY A 182 -5.61 -2.60 -9.03
CA GLY A 182 -6.96 -3.11 -9.31
C GLY A 182 -7.98 -1.98 -9.35
N ARG A 183 -8.64 -1.80 -10.50
CA ARG A 183 -9.73 -0.86 -10.72
C ARG A 183 -11.06 -1.60 -10.59
N VAL A 184 -11.91 -1.17 -9.67
CA VAL A 184 -13.22 -1.79 -9.40
C VAL A 184 -14.30 -1.01 -10.14
N SER A 185 -14.95 -1.66 -11.11
CA SER A 185 -16.00 -1.01 -11.92
C SER A 185 -17.17 -0.54 -11.08
N GLY A 186 -17.61 0.69 -11.32
CA GLY A 186 -18.77 1.31 -10.67
C GLY A 186 -18.61 1.61 -9.17
N MET A 187 -17.49 1.22 -8.51
CA MET A 187 -17.28 1.45 -7.10
C MET A 187 -16.89 2.92 -6.82
N SER A 188 -17.47 3.51 -5.79
CA SER A 188 -17.10 4.82 -5.24
C SER A 188 -16.02 4.69 -4.17
N HIS A 189 -15.82 5.73 -3.34
CA HIS A 189 -14.89 5.69 -2.20
C HIS A 189 -15.43 4.76 -1.10
N ALA A 190 -15.15 3.47 -1.24
CA ALA A 190 -15.69 2.41 -0.38
C ALA A 190 -14.70 1.24 -0.25
N ILE A 191 -15.00 0.33 0.67
CA ILE A 191 -14.30 -0.95 0.82
C ILE A 191 -14.95 -1.97 -0.10
N TYR A 192 -14.16 -2.64 -0.94
CA TYR A 192 -14.64 -3.75 -1.75
C TYR A 192 -14.90 -4.98 -0.85
N PRO A 193 -16.05 -5.67 -0.97
CA PRO A 193 -16.44 -6.73 -0.02
C PRO A 193 -15.43 -7.87 0.15
N ARG A 194 -14.60 -8.14 -0.86
CA ARG A 194 -13.56 -9.18 -0.84
C ARG A 194 -12.14 -8.64 -0.77
N GLU A 195 -11.97 -7.36 -0.48
CA GLU A 195 -10.67 -6.70 -0.54
C GLU A 195 -9.63 -7.35 0.40
N SER A 196 -10.03 -7.76 1.61
CA SER A 196 -9.11 -8.42 2.55
C SER A 196 -8.56 -9.76 2.03
N TRP A 197 -9.34 -10.50 1.24
CA TRP A 197 -8.91 -11.74 0.59
C TRP A 197 -7.92 -11.45 -0.53
N ILE A 198 -8.24 -10.46 -1.36
CA ILE A 198 -7.37 -10.03 -2.45
C ILE A 198 -6.03 -9.54 -1.87
N MET A 199 -6.08 -8.68 -0.85
CA MET A 199 -4.88 -8.14 -0.23
C MET A 199 -4.01 -9.21 0.40
N TYR A 200 -4.59 -10.11 1.19
CA TYR A 200 -3.81 -11.12 1.90
C TYR A 200 -3.58 -12.38 1.06
N ASP A 201 -4.64 -13.11 0.67
CA ASP A 201 -4.50 -14.42 0.05
C ASP A 201 -3.94 -14.35 -1.37
N GLU A 202 -4.34 -13.33 -2.15
CA GLU A 202 -3.94 -13.23 -3.55
C GLU A 202 -2.64 -12.43 -3.75
N PHE A 203 -2.22 -11.63 -2.76
CA PHE A 203 -1.04 -10.78 -2.90
C PHE A 203 -0.05 -10.92 -1.74
N MET A 204 -0.31 -10.31 -0.57
CA MET A 204 0.69 -10.14 0.48
C MET A 204 1.28 -11.46 0.97
N SER A 205 0.48 -12.50 1.15
CA SER A 205 0.93 -13.81 1.67
C SER A 205 1.98 -14.51 0.82
N LYS A 206 2.15 -14.09 -0.44
CA LYS A 206 3.14 -14.63 -1.37
C LYS A 206 4.54 -14.06 -1.14
N PHE A 207 4.64 -12.98 -0.38
CA PHE A 207 5.91 -12.33 -0.08
C PHE A 207 6.36 -12.61 1.36
N SER A 208 7.66 -12.68 1.53
CA SER A 208 8.32 -12.65 2.85
C SER A 208 9.62 -11.87 2.74
N ARG A 209 10.12 -11.34 3.86
CA ARG A 209 11.35 -10.56 3.89
C ARG A 209 12.24 -11.04 5.03
N ARG A 210 13.47 -11.42 4.71
CA ARG A 210 14.47 -11.82 5.71
C ARG A 210 14.95 -10.61 6.52
N GLU A 211 15.56 -10.85 7.67
CA GLU A 211 16.13 -9.80 8.54
C GLU A 211 17.24 -8.97 7.85
N ASP A 212 17.95 -9.56 6.90
CA ASP A 212 18.97 -8.87 6.09
C ASP A 212 18.35 -7.94 5.01
N GLY A 213 17.02 -7.92 4.89
CA GLY A 213 16.28 -7.14 3.91
C GLY A 213 15.95 -7.87 2.62
N THR A 214 16.48 -9.09 2.41
CA THR A 214 16.20 -9.89 1.20
C THR A 214 14.71 -10.17 1.07
N LEU A 215 14.12 -9.75 -0.04
CA LEU A 215 12.73 -10.04 -0.38
C LEU A 215 12.62 -11.42 -1.03
N LEU A 216 11.58 -12.16 -0.67
CA LEU A 216 11.25 -13.46 -1.25
C LEU A 216 9.84 -13.40 -1.84
N TYR A 217 9.64 -14.01 -2.99
CA TYR A 217 8.34 -14.26 -3.59
C TYR A 217 8.12 -15.77 -3.71
N MET A 218 7.11 -16.31 -3.04
CA MET A 218 6.83 -17.77 -2.98
C MET A 218 8.06 -18.61 -2.57
N GLY A 219 8.94 -18.02 -1.73
CA GLY A 219 10.15 -18.68 -1.23
C GLY A 219 11.41 -18.44 -2.05
N GLU A 220 11.31 -17.88 -3.26
CA GLU A 220 12.43 -17.57 -4.16
C GLU A 220 12.88 -16.11 -4.00
N GLU A 221 14.20 -15.85 -4.07
CA GLU A 221 14.76 -14.52 -3.91
C GLU A 221 14.38 -13.59 -5.07
N VAL A 222 14.01 -12.36 -4.72
CA VAL A 222 13.71 -11.26 -5.66
C VAL A 222 14.99 -10.46 -5.85
N HIS A 223 15.44 -10.34 -7.11
CA HIS A 223 16.66 -9.63 -7.52
C HIS A 223 16.36 -8.41 -8.37
#